data_cd5dd68bb9d639f4b35085570dedab9e
#
_entry.id   cd5dd68bb9d639f4b35085570dedab9e
#
_cell.length_a   1.000
_cell.length_b   1.000
_cell.length_c   1.000
_cell.angle_alpha   90.00
_cell.angle_beta   90.00
_cell.angle_gamma   90.00
#
_symmetry.space_group_name_H-M   'P 1'
#
loop_
_entity.id
_entity.type
_entity.pdbx_description
1 polymer ?
#
loop_
_entity_poly.entity_id
_entity_poly.type
_entity_poly.pdbx_seq_one_letter_code
_entity_poly.pdbx_strand_id
1 'polypeptide(L)'
;MKVPFTWKVTGWFMVGWSAEFPQGEVRPLRYFGEDLVAYRDESGELHVLTGHCRHLGAHIGYGGKVVGDCVECPFHGWRWGPDGRNRKIPGTDRTNRGLRLRVYPVDEQNGCVFMWHQPEGRQPQWEMPDIFGLFPEVGTDPSGYYRPYPEFSRKTAREPVHPQVVLENGPDSLHFEYVHGATVTPRMLDWGESGHTWSFLTGWPDARSDDPDEMALKIHAQMFGLGGSISAFEGSSKHRLIFATTPVDDECSDLFYSIWWPRNPGDESDVPPPEVRERVERQFLVTVWEDLSIWRHQKYVERPPLSPKDAKPYLSLRKWATQFYDVPPVGTPA
;
A
#
# COMPACT_ATOMS: atom_id res chain seq x y z
N MET A 1 -1.40 -10.11 -15.50
CA MET A 1 -0.89 -11.48 -15.14
C MET A 1 -2.06 -12.40 -14.80
N LYS A 2 -2.06 -13.66 -15.27
CA LYS A 2 -3.05 -14.66 -14.82
C LYS A 2 -2.54 -15.36 -13.56
N VAL A 3 -3.34 -15.35 -12.52
CA VAL A 3 -3.06 -16.01 -11.23
C VAL A 3 -4.23 -16.94 -10.87
N PRO A 4 -4.02 -18.00 -10.06
CA PRO A 4 -5.07 -18.94 -9.70
C PRO A 4 -5.95 -18.49 -8.52
N PHE A 5 -5.77 -17.27 -8.04
CA PHE A 5 -6.47 -16.69 -6.89
C PHE A 5 -7.13 -15.36 -7.25
N THR A 6 -8.04 -14.90 -6.40
CA THR A 6 -8.82 -13.68 -6.62
C THR A 6 -7.97 -12.41 -6.46
N TRP A 7 -8.31 -11.37 -7.23
CA TRP A 7 -7.80 -10.01 -7.05
C TRP A 7 -8.56 -9.22 -5.95
N LYS A 8 -9.69 -9.76 -5.48
CA LYS A 8 -10.51 -9.15 -4.41
C LYS A 8 -10.03 -9.63 -3.04
N VAL A 9 -8.90 -9.14 -2.64
CA VAL A 9 -8.16 -9.54 -1.44
C VAL A 9 -8.65 -8.77 -0.22
N THR A 10 -8.67 -9.42 0.94
CA THR A 10 -9.00 -8.78 2.23
C THR A 10 -7.78 -8.12 2.83
N GLY A 11 -7.89 -6.86 3.25
CA GLY A 11 -6.81 -6.13 3.92
C GLY A 11 -6.88 -4.61 3.79
N TRP A 12 -5.82 -3.95 4.28
CA TRP A 12 -5.57 -2.53 4.08
C TRP A 12 -4.81 -2.31 2.78
N PHE A 13 -5.26 -1.34 1.98
CA PHE A 13 -4.67 -1.02 0.67
C PHE A 13 -4.49 0.48 0.52
N MET A 14 -3.31 0.91 0.11
CA MET A 14 -3.03 2.31 -0.15
C MET A 14 -3.81 2.80 -1.37
N VAL A 15 -4.47 3.97 -1.25
CA VAL A 15 -5.30 4.54 -2.32
C VAL A 15 -4.82 5.92 -2.78
N GLY A 16 -3.82 6.49 -2.11
CA GLY A 16 -3.23 7.78 -2.46
C GLY A 16 -2.48 8.40 -1.30
N TRP A 17 -2.11 9.64 -1.47
CA TRP A 17 -1.49 10.47 -0.43
C TRP A 17 -2.49 11.50 0.08
N SER A 18 -2.38 11.86 1.37
CA SER A 18 -3.28 12.83 2.03
C SER A 18 -3.45 14.14 1.24
N ALA A 19 -2.36 14.62 0.63
CA ALA A 19 -2.37 15.84 -0.17
C ALA A 19 -3.20 15.75 -1.46
N GLU A 20 -3.53 14.53 -1.92
CA GLU A 20 -4.40 14.32 -3.08
C GLU A 20 -5.89 14.43 -2.75
N PHE A 21 -6.22 14.53 -1.47
CA PHE A 21 -7.60 14.64 -0.96
C PHE A 21 -7.77 15.92 -0.14
N PRO A 22 -7.75 17.11 -0.75
CA PRO A 22 -7.93 18.37 -0.04
C PRO A 22 -9.30 18.47 0.64
N GLN A 23 -9.37 19.24 1.72
CA GLN A 23 -10.62 19.51 2.45
C GLN A 23 -11.69 20.16 1.54
N GLY A 24 -12.90 19.65 1.62
CA GLY A 24 -14.04 20.12 0.81
C GLY A 24 -14.04 19.57 -0.62
N GLU A 25 -13.09 18.72 -1.00
CA GLU A 25 -13.04 18.13 -2.34
C GLU A 25 -13.60 16.71 -2.40
N VAL A 26 -14.09 16.38 -3.60
CA VAL A 26 -14.64 15.06 -3.95
C VAL A 26 -13.81 14.49 -5.11
N ARG A 27 -13.35 13.23 -4.96
CA ARG A 27 -12.49 12.54 -5.92
C ARG A 27 -13.08 11.19 -6.32
N PRO A 28 -13.15 10.86 -7.63
CA PRO A 28 -13.46 9.51 -8.06
C PRO A 28 -12.24 8.60 -7.84
N LEU A 29 -12.49 7.37 -7.38
CA LEU A 29 -11.50 6.32 -7.30
C LEU A 29 -12.04 5.06 -7.97
N ARG A 30 -11.14 4.15 -8.37
CA ARG A 30 -11.52 2.84 -8.89
C ARG A 30 -10.53 1.79 -8.38
N TYR A 31 -11.04 0.91 -7.53
CA TYR A 31 -10.27 -0.21 -6.97
C TYR A 31 -11.14 -1.45 -6.81
N PHE A 32 -10.55 -2.62 -6.91
CA PHE A 32 -11.21 -3.93 -6.80
C PHE A 32 -12.36 -4.15 -7.80
N GLY A 33 -12.29 -3.47 -8.96
CA GLY A 33 -13.36 -3.47 -9.96
C GLY A 33 -14.56 -2.60 -9.61
N GLU A 34 -14.51 -1.86 -8.48
CA GLU A 34 -15.59 -1.01 -8.01
C GLU A 34 -15.28 0.48 -8.26
N ASP A 35 -16.31 1.23 -8.68
CA ASP A 35 -16.26 2.68 -8.74
C ASP A 35 -16.55 3.26 -7.36
N LEU A 36 -15.63 4.06 -6.86
CA LEU A 36 -15.64 4.62 -5.51
C LEU A 36 -15.65 6.16 -5.57
N VAL A 37 -16.06 6.77 -4.47
CA VAL A 37 -15.91 8.20 -4.24
C VAL A 37 -15.19 8.42 -2.91
N ALA A 38 -14.09 9.18 -2.95
CA ALA A 38 -13.43 9.72 -1.78
C ALA A 38 -13.83 11.20 -1.62
N TYR A 39 -14.06 11.63 -0.40
CA TYR A 39 -14.26 13.05 -0.11
C TYR A 39 -13.73 13.37 1.29
N ARG A 40 -13.11 14.55 1.41
CA ARG A 40 -12.72 15.08 2.71
C ARG A 40 -13.74 16.12 3.13
N ASP A 41 -14.39 15.85 4.24
CA ASP A 41 -15.46 16.68 4.76
C ASP A 41 -14.98 18.04 5.30
N GLU A 42 -15.92 18.90 5.75
CA GLU A 42 -15.59 20.22 6.28
C GLU A 42 -14.87 20.18 7.63
N SER A 43 -14.90 19.04 8.33
CA SER A 43 -14.11 18.82 9.56
C SER A 43 -12.68 18.35 9.28
N GLY A 44 -12.39 17.94 8.03
CA GLY A 44 -11.12 17.41 7.59
C GLY A 44 -11.01 15.88 7.67
N GLU A 45 -12.10 15.17 7.96
CA GLU A 45 -12.14 13.71 7.96
C GLU A 45 -12.33 13.16 6.54
N LEU A 46 -11.55 12.13 6.17
CA LEU A 46 -11.61 11.50 4.85
C LEU A 46 -12.53 10.29 4.86
N HIS A 47 -13.42 10.24 3.89
CA HIS A 47 -14.40 9.17 3.73
C HIS A 47 -14.30 8.53 2.34
N VAL A 48 -14.49 7.20 2.26
CA VAL A 48 -14.57 6.47 1.00
C VAL A 48 -15.86 5.67 0.96
N LEU A 49 -16.66 5.89 -0.09
CA LEU A 49 -17.96 5.23 -0.32
C LEU A 49 -18.00 4.62 -1.73
N THR A 50 -18.97 3.72 -1.99
CA THR A 50 -19.32 3.37 -3.39
C THR A 50 -19.72 4.62 -4.16
N GLY A 51 -19.21 4.75 -5.40
CA GLY A 51 -19.29 6.00 -6.16
C GLY A 51 -20.67 6.34 -6.73
N HIS A 52 -21.57 5.37 -6.90
CA HIS A 52 -22.85 5.57 -7.58
C HIS A 52 -24.00 5.89 -6.63
N CYS A 53 -24.62 7.06 -6.83
CA CYS A 53 -25.80 7.48 -6.08
C CYS A 53 -26.96 6.49 -6.25
N ARG A 54 -27.54 6.04 -5.14
CA ARG A 54 -28.63 5.04 -5.13
C ARG A 54 -29.97 5.57 -5.65
N HIS A 55 -30.04 6.85 -6.06
CA HIS A 55 -31.22 7.41 -6.71
C HIS A 55 -31.34 6.91 -8.17
N LEU A 56 -30.49 7.42 -9.06
CA LEU A 56 -30.49 7.09 -10.49
C LEU A 56 -29.08 6.78 -11.03
N GLY A 57 -28.15 6.34 -10.19
CA GLY A 57 -26.85 5.80 -10.60
C GLY A 57 -25.81 6.82 -11.04
N ALA A 58 -26.01 8.12 -10.85
CA ALA A 58 -24.98 9.11 -11.16
C ALA A 58 -23.74 8.89 -10.29
N HIS A 59 -22.55 8.95 -10.90
CA HIS A 59 -21.30 8.83 -10.16
C HIS A 59 -21.00 10.12 -9.40
N ILE A 60 -20.96 10.06 -8.06
CA ILE A 60 -20.83 11.22 -7.17
C ILE A 60 -19.47 11.90 -7.34
N GLY A 61 -18.41 11.13 -7.62
CA GLY A 61 -17.06 11.64 -7.78
C GLY A 61 -16.84 12.62 -8.93
N TYR A 62 -17.79 12.70 -9.89
CA TYR A 62 -17.71 13.63 -11.01
C TYR A 62 -18.70 14.77 -10.84
N GLY A 63 -18.27 15.82 -10.13
CA GLY A 63 -19.06 17.02 -9.89
C GLY A 63 -19.88 17.03 -8.60
N GLY A 64 -19.74 16.01 -7.75
CA GLY A 64 -20.26 16.03 -6.37
C GLY A 64 -19.64 17.15 -5.54
N LYS A 65 -20.29 17.50 -4.44
CA LYS A 65 -19.85 18.56 -3.53
C LYS A 65 -19.89 18.08 -2.10
N VAL A 66 -18.95 18.56 -1.29
CA VAL A 66 -18.99 18.39 0.16
C VAL A 66 -19.96 19.40 0.76
N VAL A 67 -20.78 18.98 1.71
CA VAL A 67 -21.70 19.83 2.45
C VAL A 67 -21.74 19.31 3.91
N GLY A 68 -21.04 19.97 4.80
CA GLY A 68 -20.84 19.52 6.17
C GLY A 68 -20.04 18.22 6.20
N ASP A 69 -20.61 17.19 6.81
CA ASP A 69 -20.07 15.82 6.84
C ASP A 69 -20.47 14.95 5.62
N CYS A 70 -21.31 15.49 4.73
CA CYS A 70 -21.95 14.74 3.64
C CYS A 70 -21.33 15.02 2.28
N VAL A 71 -21.44 14.05 1.37
CA VAL A 71 -21.26 14.27 -0.07
C VAL A 71 -22.60 14.40 -0.77
N GLU A 72 -22.74 15.44 -1.61
CA GLU A 72 -23.94 15.73 -2.40
C GLU A 72 -23.77 15.25 -3.84
N CYS A 73 -24.76 14.49 -4.33
CA CYS A 73 -24.81 14.00 -5.70
C CYS A 73 -25.04 15.15 -6.69
N PRO A 74 -24.23 15.26 -7.77
CA PRO A 74 -24.35 16.37 -8.72
C PRO A 74 -25.63 16.35 -9.56
N PHE A 75 -26.32 15.19 -9.64
CA PHE A 75 -27.49 15.05 -10.51
C PHE A 75 -28.75 15.64 -9.88
N HIS A 76 -29.10 15.27 -8.65
CA HIS A 76 -30.36 15.72 -8.01
C HIS A 76 -30.15 16.17 -6.55
N GLY A 77 -28.95 16.47 -6.11
CA GLY A 77 -28.67 17.00 -4.77
C GLY A 77 -28.97 16.05 -3.60
N TRP A 78 -29.07 14.75 -3.85
CA TRP A 78 -29.16 13.78 -2.74
C TRP A 78 -27.86 13.78 -1.93
N ARG A 79 -27.95 13.84 -0.60
CA ARG A 79 -26.78 13.84 0.28
C ARG A 79 -26.61 12.51 0.96
N TRP A 80 -25.38 12.06 1.04
CA TRP A 80 -24.95 10.82 1.66
C TRP A 80 -23.93 11.11 2.76
N GLY A 81 -24.21 10.63 3.97
CA GLY A 81 -23.33 10.82 5.12
C GLY A 81 -22.13 9.86 5.12
N PRO A 82 -21.18 10.06 6.05
CA PRO A 82 -20.00 9.21 6.18
C PRO A 82 -20.32 7.74 6.49
N ASP A 83 -21.48 7.50 7.10
CA ASP A 83 -22.00 6.14 7.35
C ASP A 83 -22.73 5.54 6.11
N GLY A 84 -22.68 6.21 4.96
CA GLY A 84 -23.34 5.80 3.72
C GLY A 84 -24.84 6.00 3.68
N ARG A 85 -25.48 6.52 4.75
CA ARG A 85 -26.93 6.73 4.80
C ARG A 85 -27.34 7.98 4.06
N ASN A 86 -28.55 7.94 3.46
CA ASN A 86 -29.16 9.13 2.90
C ASN A 86 -29.52 10.13 4.00
N ARG A 87 -28.98 11.35 3.92
CA ARG A 87 -29.20 12.43 4.87
C ARG A 87 -30.17 13.49 4.36
N LYS A 88 -30.30 13.65 3.04
CA LYS A 88 -31.18 14.64 2.43
C LYS A 88 -31.66 14.20 1.06
N ILE A 89 -32.94 14.44 0.82
CA ILE A 89 -33.60 14.39 -0.49
C ILE A 89 -34.18 15.79 -0.75
N PRO A 90 -33.77 16.52 -1.80
CA PRO A 90 -34.31 17.82 -2.12
C PRO A 90 -35.84 17.79 -2.32
N GLY A 91 -36.51 18.84 -1.86
CA GLY A 91 -37.96 18.97 -1.97
C GLY A 91 -38.80 18.19 -0.96
N THR A 92 -38.16 17.53 0.02
CA THR A 92 -38.86 16.81 1.09
C THR A 92 -38.06 16.81 2.39
N ASP A 93 -38.75 16.71 3.55
CA ASP A 93 -38.14 16.51 4.85
C ASP A 93 -37.89 15.03 5.15
N ARG A 94 -38.24 14.13 4.24
CA ARG A 94 -38.06 12.69 4.39
C ARG A 94 -36.69 12.28 3.84
N THR A 95 -36.06 11.28 4.50
CA THR A 95 -34.88 10.58 4.03
C THR A 95 -35.23 9.13 3.68
N ASN A 96 -34.49 8.54 2.76
CA ASN A 96 -34.67 7.12 2.46
C ASN A 96 -33.79 6.27 3.38
N ARG A 97 -34.40 5.72 4.45
CA ARG A 97 -33.69 4.93 5.46
C ARG A 97 -33.25 3.54 4.97
N GLY A 98 -33.86 3.04 3.90
CA GLY A 98 -33.55 1.72 3.32
C GLY A 98 -32.37 1.73 2.35
N LEU A 99 -31.96 2.90 1.85
CA LEU A 99 -30.87 3.02 0.90
C LEU A 99 -29.55 3.41 1.61
N ARG A 100 -28.48 2.72 1.24
CA ARG A 100 -27.14 2.94 1.79
C ARG A 100 -26.09 2.77 0.70
N LEU A 101 -25.10 3.65 0.67
CA LEU A 101 -23.83 3.44 0.00
C LEU A 101 -22.96 2.55 0.90
N ARG A 102 -22.16 1.68 0.29
CA ARG A 102 -21.16 0.94 1.06
C ARG A 102 -20.06 1.89 1.50
N VAL A 103 -19.66 1.74 2.74
CA VAL A 103 -18.56 2.49 3.37
C VAL A 103 -17.32 1.62 3.39
N TYR A 104 -16.20 2.22 3.07
CA TYR A 104 -14.88 1.60 3.20
C TYR A 104 -14.13 2.33 4.33
N PRO A 105 -13.78 1.63 5.43
CA PRO A 105 -12.97 2.20 6.48
C PRO A 105 -11.66 2.76 5.93
N VAL A 106 -11.26 3.92 6.43
CA VAL A 106 -10.04 4.63 6.03
C VAL A 106 -9.12 4.76 7.24
N ASP A 107 -7.84 4.59 7.03
CA ASP A 107 -6.76 4.93 7.93
C ASP A 107 -5.82 5.91 7.24
N GLU A 108 -5.44 6.98 7.91
CA GLU A 108 -4.58 8.01 7.36
C GLU A 108 -3.41 8.27 8.29
N GLN A 109 -2.19 7.94 7.84
CA GLN A 109 -1.00 8.12 8.64
C GLN A 109 0.22 8.50 7.80
N ASN A 110 1.07 9.38 8.36
CA ASN A 110 2.33 9.79 7.74
C ASN A 110 2.20 10.26 6.28
N GLY A 111 1.05 10.87 5.95
CA GLY A 111 0.74 11.37 4.62
C GLY A 111 0.28 10.33 3.61
N CYS A 112 0.07 9.08 4.02
CA CYS A 112 -0.49 8.00 3.23
C CYS A 112 -1.94 7.71 3.63
N VAL A 113 -2.77 7.37 2.64
CA VAL A 113 -4.18 7.01 2.83
C VAL A 113 -4.39 5.55 2.49
N PHE A 114 -4.92 4.80 3.46
CA PHE A 114 -5.25 3.39 3.32
C PHE A 114 -6.76 3.19 3.41
N MET A 115 -7.26 2.27 2.60
CA MET A 115 -8.65 1.85 2.59
C MET A 115 -8.72 0.37 2.95
N TRP A 116 -9.62 0.02 3.86
CA TRP A 116 -9.93 -1.38 4.14
C TRP A 116 -10.83 -1.96 3.05
N HIS A 117 -10.36 -3.03 2.43
CA HIS A 117 -11.16 -3.83 1.51
C HIS A 117 -11.42 -5.21 2.08
N GLN A 118 -12.68 -5.65 2.01
CA GLN A 118 -13.11 -7.01 2.27
C GLN A 118 -14.36 -7.26 1.41
N PRO A 119 -14.39 -8.30 0.56
CA PRO A 119 -15.43 -8.48 -0.46
C PRO A 119 -16.88 -8.40 0.06
N GLU A 120 -17.14 -8.99 1.22
CA GLU A 120 -18.49 -9.00 1.85
C GLU A 120 -18.78 -7.75 2.70
N GLY A 121 -17.84 -6.81 2.82
CA GLY A 121 -17.99 -5.57 3.60
C GLY A 121 -17.85 -5.74 5.11
N ARG A 122 -17.15 -6.78 5.57
CA ARG A 122 -16.82 -6.93 6.99
C ARG A 122 -15.85 -5.84 7.44
N GLN A 123 -16.00 -5.41 8.69
CA GLN A 123 -15.13 -4.40 9.31
C GLN A 123 -13.69 -4.88 9.41
N PRO A 124 -12.72 -3.95 9.56
CA PRO A 124 -11.32 -4.31 9.75
C PRO A 124 -11.14 -5.32 10.88
N GLN A 125 -10.36 -6.37 10.60
CA GLN A 125 -10.02 -7.41 11.56
C GLN A 125 -8.68 -7.13 12.26
N TRP A 126 -7.94 -6.13 11.78
CA TRP A 126 -6.70 -5.60 12.36
C TRP A 126 -6.53 -4.13 11.99
N GLU A 127 -5.76 -3.43 12.77
CA GLU A 127 -5.38 -2.04 12.51
C GLU A 127 -4.24 -1.97 11.50
N MET A 128 -4.16 -0.89 10.73
CA MET A 128 -3.00 -0.61 9.90
C MET A 128 -1.79 -0.38 10.80
N PRO A 129 -0.64 -1.06 10.59
CA PRO A 129 0.54 -0.82 11.42
C PRO A 129 1.03 0.62 11.30
N ASP A 130 1.45 1.20 12.43
CA ASP A 130 2.09 2.52 12.42
C ASP A 130 3.45 2.44 11.71
N ILE A 131 3.61 3.23 10.63
CA ILE A 131 4.81 3.25 9.80
C ILE A 131 6.08 3.57 10.61
N PHE A 132 5.98 4.44 11.60
CA PHE A 132 7.10 4.83 12.45
C PHE A 132 7.17 4.06 13.77
N GLY A 133 6.08 3.43 14.20
CA GLY A 133 6.05 2.55 15.36
C GLY A 133 6.77 1.23 15.16
N LEU A 134 6.90 0.78 13.88
CA LEU A 134 7.69 -0.39 13.54
C LEU A 134 9.19 -0.09 13.55
N PHE A 135 10.01 -1.11 13.91
CA PHE A 135 11.48 -1.05 13.83
C PHE A 135 12.10 0.12 14.62
N PRO A 136 11.93 0.14 15.95
CA PRO A 136 12.40 1.25 16.79
C PRO A 136 13.92 1.44 16.75
N GLU A 137 14.69 0.42 16.39
CA GLU A 137 16.14 0.45 16.20
C GLU A 137 16.61 1.40 15.09
N VAL A 138 15.72 1.72 14.14
CA VAL A 138 16.00 2.67 13.05
C VAL A 138 15.57 4.10 13.39
N GLY A 139 14.79 4.27 14.49
CA GLY A 139 14.21 5.55 14.92
C GLY A 139 12.71 5.63 14.63
N THR A 140 11.97 6.25 15.56
CA THR A 140 10.50 6.30 15.54
C THR A 140 9.95 7.71 15.35
N ASP A 141 10.80 8.73 15.33
CA ASP A 141 10.38 10.14 15.18
C ASP A 141 10.28 10.54 13.71
N PRO A 142 9.05 10.75 13.16
CA PRO A 142 8.87 11.17 11.78
C PRO A 142 9.43 12.57 11.49
N SER A 143 9.63 13.42 12.48
CA SER A 143 10.19 14.77 12.30
C SER A 143 11.64 14.76 11.82
N GLY A 144 12.37 13.66 12.09
CA GLY A 144 13.73 13.44 11.61
C GLY A 144 13.86 13.12 10.11
N TYR A 145 12.73 13.10 9.38
CA TYR A 145 12.68 12.72 7.97
C TYR A 145 12.03 13.81 7.12
N TYR A 146 12.44 13.90 5.84
CA TYR A 146 11.71 14.69 4.86
C TYR A 146 10.36 14.03 4.57
N ARG A 147 9.33 14.85 4.34
CA ARG A 147 8.03 14.34 3.88
C ARG A 147 8.19 13.68 2.51
N PRO A 148 7.65 12.46 2.31
CA PRO A 148 7.90 11.74 1.06
C PRO A 148 7.14 12.33 -0.13
N TYR A 149 5.93 12.84 0.06
CA TYR A 149 5.11 13.37 -1.04
C TYR A 149 5.32 14.88 -1.23
N PRO A 150 5.48 15.36 -2.47
CA PRO A 150 5.51 14.58 -3.72
C PRO A 150 6.92 14.08 -4.13
N GLU A 151 7.99 14.58 -3.52
CA GLU A 151 9.36 14.44 -4.03
C GLU A 151 9.86 12.98 -4.04
N PHE A 152 9.58 12.23 -2.98
CA PHE A 152 10.03 10.85 -2.77
C PHE A 152 8.89 9.83 -2.85
N SER A 153 7.83 10.19 -3.55
CA SER A 153 6.67 9.31 -3.75
C SER A 153 6.40 9.11 -5.23
N ARG A 154 6.06 7.89 -5.61
CA ARG A 154 5.71 7.54 -6.99
C ARG A 154 4.50 6.62 -6.99
N LYS A 155 3.68 6.79 -8.02
CA LYS A 155 2.60 5.88 -8.36
C LYS A 155 2.80 5.38 -9.78
N THR A 156 2.71 4.06 -9.99
CA THR A 156 2.53 3.49 -11.32
C THR A 156 1.13 2.89 -11.40
N ALA A 157 0.41 3.26 -12.45
CA ALA A 157 -0.99 2.91 -12.58
C ALA A 157 -1.18 1.69 -13.49
N ARG A 158 -2.10 0.81 -13.08
CA ARG A 158 -2.58 -0.32 -13.89
C ARG A 158 -1.48 -1.28 -14.36
N GLU A 159 -0.57 -1.59 -13.48
CA GLU A 159 0.46 -2.59 -13.74
C GLU A 159 -0.14 -4.01 -13.72
N PRO A 160 0.22 -4.90 -14.68
CA PRO A 160 -0.39 -6.22 -14.80
C PRO A 160 0.20 -7.22 -13.78
N VAL A 161 0.25 -6.84 -12.51
CA VAL A 161 0.84 -7.62 -11.42
C VAL A 161 -0.14 -7.72 -10.25
N HIS A 162 -0.21 -8.92 -9.66
CA HIS A 162 -1.02 -9.18 -8.47
C HIS A 162 -0.25 -8.83 -7.20
N PRO A 163 -0.89 -8.29 -6.14
CA PRO A 163 -0.23 -7.91 -4.89
C PRO A 163 0.68 -9.00 -4.28
N GLN A 164 0.21 -10.25 -4.23
CA GLN A 164 1.04 -11.35 -3.71
C GLN A 164 2.36 -11.51 -4.48
N VAL A 165 2.33 -11.39 -5.81
CA VAL A 165 3.54 -11.55 -6.65
C VAL A 165 4.57 -10.48 -6.34
N VAL A 166 4.12 -9.25 -6.08
CA VAL A 166 4.99 -8.15 -5.63
C VAL A 166 5.66 -8.49 -4.31
N LEU A 167 4.89 -9.01 -3.34
CA LEU A 167 5.42 -9.36 -2.02
C LEU A 167 6.37 -10.59 -2.06
N GLU A 168 6.25 -11.44 -3.08
CA GLU A 168 7.15 -12.58 -3.28
C GLU A 168 8.62 -12.18 -3.54
N ASN A 169 8.90 -10.90 -3.87
CA ASN A 169 10.26 -10.37 -3.91
C ASN A 169 10.91 -10.29 -2.51
N GLY A 170 10.13 -10.17 -1.42
CA GLY A 170 10.68 -10.09 -0.07
C GLY A 170 11.58 -11.26 0.32
N PRO A 171 11.15 -12.52 0.16
CA PRO A 171 11.98 -13.69 0.44
C PRO A 171 13.00 -14.04 -0.65
N ASP A 172 13.02 -13.36 -1.79
CA ASP A 172 13.95 -13.62 -2.88
C ASP A 172 15.23 -12.80 -2.72
N SER A 173 16.31 -13.42 -2.23
CA SER A 173 17.59 -12.73 -2.04
C SER A 173 18.35 -12.49 -3.35
N LEU A 174 18.18 -13.38 -4.33
CA LEU A 174 18.97 -13.34 -5.56
C LEU A 174 18.55 -12.20 -6.51
N HIS A 175 17.30 -11.75 -6.48
CA HIS A 175 16.86 -10.66 -7.35
C HIS A 175 17.64 -9.36 -7.11
N PHE A 176 18.10 -9.11 -5.87
CA PHE A 176 18.91 -7.93 -5.56
C PHE A 176 20.21 -7.87 -6.36
N GLU A 177 20.84 -9.03 -6.63
CA GLU A 177 22.04 -9.12 -7.45
C GLU A 177 21.73 -8.95 -8.94
N TYR A 178 20.73 -9.68 -9.45
CA TYR A 178 20.47 -9.76 -10.88
C TYR A 178 19.60 -8.64 -11.42
N VAL A 179 18.69 -8.09 -10.63
CA VAL A 179 17.79 -7.01 -11.04
C VAL A 179 18.35 -5.65 -10.64
N HIS A 180 18.81 -5.53 -9.38
CA HIS A 180 19.28 -4.25 -8.82
C HIS A 180 20.81 -4.08 -8.83
N GLY A 181 21.54 -5.04 -9.40
CA GLY A 181 23.00 -4.95 -9.56
C GLY A 181 23.78 -4.93 -8.25
N ALA A 182 23.23 -5.50 -7.17
CA ALA A 182 23.96 -5.61 -5.92
C ALA A 182 25.24 -6.43 -6.10
N THR A 183 26.36 -5.91 -5.64
CA THR A 183 27.68 -6.58 -5.78
C THR A 183 27.84 -7.80 -4.88
N VAL A 184 26.99 -7.93 -3.87
CA VAL A 184 26.94 -9.06 -2.93
C VAL A 184 25.48 -9.43 -2.72
N THR A 185 25.15 -10.72 -2.86
CA THR A 185 23.81 -11.24 -2.55
C THR A 185 23.54 -11.07 -1.05
N PRO A 186 22.45 -10.41 -0.65
CA PRO A 186 22.09 -10.28 0.76
C PRO A 186 21.74 -11.64 1.38
N ARG A 187 21.81 -11.72 2.70
CA ARG A 187 21.43 -12.90 3.47
C ARG A 187 20.09 -12.66 4.13
N MET A 188 19.17 -13.63 4.04
CA MET A 188 18.00 -13.68 4.89
C MET A 188 18.47 -14.06 6.31
N LEU A 189 18.40 -13.11 7.25
CA LEU A 189 18.86 -13.28 8.63
C LEU A 189 17.76 -13.82 9.53
N ASP A 190 16.51 -13.37 9.30
CA ASP A 190 15.34 -13.82 10.04
C ASP A 190 14.08 -13.63 9.21
N TRP A 191 13.03 -14.40 9.49
CA TRP A 191 11.70 -14.26 8.90
C TRP A 191 10.65 -14.99 9.73
N GLY A 192 9.41 -14.53 9.65
CA GLY A 192 8.32 -15.18 10.37
C GLY A 192 6.95 -14.58 10.07
N GLU A 193 5.92 -15.33 10.44
CA GLU A 193 4.52 -14.93 10.34
C GLU A 193 3.90 -14.71 11.72
N SER A 194 3.05 -13.71 11.85
CA SER A 194 2.25 -13.45 13.04
C SER A 194 0.90 -12.88 12.64
N GLY A 195 -0.14 -13.73 12.62
CA GLY A 195 -1.47 -13.34 12.17
C GLY A 195 -1.45 -12.74 10.76
N HIS A 196 -1.88 -11.50 10.64
CA HIS A 196 -1.96 -10.77 9.37
C HIS A 196 -0.62 -10.16 8.90
N THR A 197 0.46 -10.36 9.62
CA THR A 197 1.79 -9.85 9.26
C THR A 197 2.74 -10.99 8.87
N TRP A 198 3.62 -10.71 7.92
CA TRP A 198 4.78 -11.51 7.59
C TRP A 198 5.97 -10.57 7.55
N SER A 199 7.02 -10.90 8.30
CA SER A 199 8.19 -10.02 8.43
C SER A 199 9.46 -10.75 8.09
N PHE A 200 10.49 -9.97 7.69
CA PHE A 200 11.81 -10.49 7.43
C PHE A 200 12.90 -9.48 7.76
N LEU A 201 14.08 -9.99 8.01
CA LEU A 201 15.33 -9.24 8.17
C LEU A 201 16.33 -9.75 7.14
N THR A 202 16.77 -8.86 6.26
CA THR A 202 17.80 -9.16 5.25
C THR A 202 18.99 -8.26 5.46
N GLY A 203 20.22 -8.80 5.31
CA GLY A 203 21.46 -8.06 5.54
C GLY A 203 22.50 -8.23 4.45
N TRP A 204 23.22 -7.16 4.13
CA TRP A 204 24.40 -7.15 3.26
C TRP A 204 25.66 -7.20 4.11
N PRO A 205 26.50 -8.24 3.98
CA PRO A 205 27.78 -8.33 4.71
C PRO A 205 28.65 -7.10 4.48
N ASP A 206 29.34 -6.62 5.52
CA ASP A 206 30.33 -5.56 5.37
C ASP A 206 31.64 -6.14 4.83
N ALA A 207 31.94 -5.86 3.58
CA ALA A 207 33.16 -6.32 2.92
C ALA A 207 34.46 -5.77 3.55
N ARG A 208 34.37 -4.82 4.47
CA ARG A 208 35.52 -4.22 5.18
C ARG A 208 35.77 -4.86 6.53
N SER A 209 34.87 -5.72 6.99
CA SER A 209 34.95 -6.40 8.29
C SER A 209 35.49 -7.80 8.13
N ASP A 210 36.31 -8.20 9.12
CA ASP A 210 36.78 -9.58 9.26
C ASP A 210 35.70 -10.48 9.91
N ASP A 211 34.66 -9.89 10.49
CA ASP A 211 33.50 -10.61 11.03
C ASP A 211 32.47 -10.88 9.90
N PRO A 212 32.27 -12.17 9.54
CA PRO A 212 31.33 -12.52 8.47
C PRO A 212 29.86 -12.23 8.82
N ASP A 213 29.53 -11.97 10.07
CA ASP A 213 28.19 -11.66 10.54
C ASP A 213 27.95 -10.16 10.70
N GLU A 214 28.98 -9.32 10.49
CA GLU A 214 28.82 -7.89 10.45
C GLU A 214 28.16 -7.45 9.14
N MET A 215 27.05 -6.68 9.27
CA MET A 215 26.26 -6.20 8.13
C MET A 215 26.46 -4.70 7.93
N ALA A 216 26.86 -4.31 6.73
CA ALA A 216 26.94 -2.89 6.33
C ALA A 216 25.56 -2.24 6.19
N LEU A 217 24.57 -3.04 5.82
CA LEU A 217 23.18 -2.62 5.64
C LEU A 217 22.24 -3.74 6.02
N LYS A 218 21.17 -3.42 6.73
CA LYS A 218 20.06 -4.35 6.98
C LYS A 218 18.76 -3.71 6.51
N ILE A 219 17.82 -4.55 6.07
CA ILE A 219 16.44 -4.19 5.80
C ILE A 219 15.55 -4.97 6.75
N HIS A 220 14.87 -4.26 7.65
CA HIS A 220 13.75 -4.77 8.41
C HIS A 220 12.49 -4.51 7.59
N ALA A 221 11.68 -5.52 7.36
CA ALA A 221 10.43 -5.35 6.61
C ALA A 221 9.28 -6.12 7.25
N GLN A 222 8.09 -5.53 7.21
CA GLN A 222 6.84 -6.15 7.64
C GLN A 222 5.75 -5.89 6.62
N MET A 223 5.12 -6.95 6.16
CA MET A 223 3.94 -6.90 5.31
C MET A 223 2.70 -6.71 6.17
N PHE A 224 1.76 -5.87 5.71
CA PHE A 224 0.48 -5.60 6.37
C PHE A 224 -0.68 -6.24 5.58
N GLY A 225 -0.74 -7.55 5.57
CA GLY A 225 -1.55 -8.32 4.63
C GLY A 225 -0.94 -8.25 3.22
N LEU A 226 -1.78 -8.43 2.19
CA LEU A 226 -1.31 -8.38 0.81
C LEU A 226 -1.27 -6.96 0.21
N GLY A 227 -1.67 -5.93 0.97
CA GLY A 227 -1.69 -4.54 0.48
C GLY A 227 -0.31 -3.89 0.34
N GLY A 228 0.73 -4.44 0.98
CA GLY A 228 2.08 -3.90 0.86
C GLY A 228 2.99 -4.26 2.03
N SER A 229 4.15 -3.59 2.07
CA SER A 229 5.14 -3.71 3.13
C SER A 229 5.65 -2.36 3.59
N ILE A 230 6.00 -2.29 4.87
CA ILE A 230 6.75 -1.20 5.48
C ILE A 230 8.14 -1.73 5.74
N SER A 231 9.15 -0.96 5.35
CA SER A 231 10.56 -1.33 5.55
C SER A 231 11.33 -0.20 6.20
N ALA A 232 12.34 -0.56 7.00
CA ALA A 232 13.28 0.36 7.58
C ALA A 232 14.71 -0.15 7.37
N PHE A 233 15.61 0.75 7.02
CA PHE A 233 16.98 0.46 6.69
C PHE A 233 17.90 0.83 7.87
N GLU A 234 18.76 -0.08 8.27
CA GLU A 234 19.74 0.07 9.35
C GLU A 234 21.16 -0.06 8.82
N GLY A 235 22.07 0.81 9.24
CA GLY A 235 23.47 0.79 8.86
C GLY A 235 23.88 1.96 7.97
N SER A 236 24.37 1.69 6.77
CA SER A 236 24.86 2.72 5.82
C SER A 236 23.75 3.66 5.32
N SER A 237 22.50 3.28 5.47
CA SER A 237 21.33 4.12 5.25
C SER A 237 20.32 3.93 6.38
N LYS A 238 19.53 4.97 6.68
CA LYS A 238 18.52 4.97 7.77
C LYS A 238 17.17 5.49 7.27
N HIS A 239 16.84 5.22 6.02
CA HIS A 239 15.55 5.62 5.48
C HIS A 239 14.46 4.57 5.78
N ARG A 240 13.22 5.00 5.63
CA ARG A 240 12.05 4.13 5.68
C ARG A 240 11.34 4.16 4.34
N LEU A 241 10.65 3.12 4.02
CA LEU A 241 9.80 3.11 2.83
C LEU A 241 8.52 2.32 3.08
N ILE A 242 7.50 2.70 2.32
CA ILE A 242 6.33 1.88 2.08
C ILE A 242 6.30 1.50 0.61
N PHE A 243 6.00 0.24 0.34
CA PHE A 243 5.70 -0.25 -0.98
C PHE A 243 4.35 -0.95 -0.95
N ALA A 244 3.36 -0.37 -1.61
CA ALA A 244 1.98 -0.83 -1.56
C ALA A 244 1.46 -1.14 -2.96
N THR A 245 0.58 -2.14 -3.04
CA THR A 245 0.00 -2.63 -4.30
C THR A 245 -1.49 -2.79 -4.10
N THR A 246 -2.29 -2.03 -4.87
CA THR A 246 -3.75 -1.99 -4.74
C THR A 246 -4.41 -2.45 -6.04
N PRO A 247 -5.16 -3.55 -6.04
CA PRO A 247 -5.88 -4.00 -7.23
C PRO A 247 -6.85 -2.95 -7.76
N VAL A 248 -6.74 -2.61 -9.04
CA VAL A 248 -7.69 -1.76 -9.74
C VAL A 248 -8.89 -2.60 -10.21
N ASP A 249 -8.60 -3.76 -10.76
CA ASP A 249 -9.57 -4.76 -11.23
C ASP A 249 -8.94 -6.17 -11.22
N ASP A 250 -9.54 -7.14 -11.91
CA ASP A 250 -9.06 -8.52 -11.95
C ASP A 250 -7.86 -8.74 -12.91
N GLU A 251 -7.21 -7.66 -13.38
CA GLU A 251 -6.12 -7.75 -14.35
C GLU A 251 -4.89 -6.93 -13.95
N CYS A 252 -5.05 -5.88 -13.15
CA CYS A 252 -3.98 -4.94 -12.84
C CYS A 252 -4.12 -4.29 -11.45
N SER A 253 -2.99 -3.76 -10.96
CA SER A 253 -2.89 -3.00 -9.72
C SER A 253 -2.24 -1.65 -9.95
N ASP A 254 -2.55 -0.69 -9.09
CA ASP A 254 -1.74 0.49 -8.88
C ASP A 254 -0.66 0.17 -7.83
N LEU A 255 0.57 0.61 -8.09
CA LEU A 255 1.67 0.49 -7.14
C LEU A 255 1.99 1.88 -6.58
N PHE A 256 2.15 1.94 -5.27
CA PHE A 256 2.51 3.15 -4.55
C PHE A 256 3.83 2.93 -3.84
N TYR A 257 4.70 3.92 -3.91
CA TYR A 257 6.02 3.89 -3.31
C TYR A 257 6.32 5.22 -2.65
N SER A 258 6.71 5.21 -1.38
CA SER A 258 7.09 6.41 -0.64
C SER A 258 8.32 6.14 0.23
N ILE A 259 9.28 7.07 0.18
CA ILE A 259 10.51 6.99 0.97
C ILE A 259 10.56 8.16 1.94
N TRP A 260 10.69 7.87 3.22
CA TRP A 260 11.08 8.83 4.25
C TRP A 260 12.60 8.83 4.35
N TRP A 261 13.23 9.84 3.75
CA TRP A 261 14.67 10.00 3.80
C TRP A 261 15.07 10.86 5.01
N PRO A 262 16.11 10.46 5.78
CA PRO A 262 16.57 11.24 6.93
C PRO A 262 16.94 12.66 6.52
N ARG A 263 16.57 13.64 7.34
CA ARG A 263 16.97 15.04 7.15
C ARG A 263 18.47 15.19 7.29
N ASN A 264 19.05 16.11 6.54
CA ASN A 264 20.40 16.56 6.79
C ASN A 264 20.47 17.24 8.18
N PRO A 265 21.57 17.10 8.93
CA PRO A 265 21.71 17.75 10.22
C PRO A 265 21.45 19.27 10.13
N GLY A 266 20.50 19.77 10.95
CA GLY A 266 20.11 21.18 10.99
C GLY A 266 19.19 21.66 9.86
N ASP A 267 18.75 20.77 8.97
CA ASP A 267 17.76 21.13 7.93
C ASP A 267 16.33 20.95 8.45
N GLU A 268 15.61 22.06 8.58
CA GLU A 268 14.18 22.08 8.99
C GLU A 268 13.22 22.25 7.80
N SER A 269 13.75 22.32 6.57
CA SER A 269 12.95 22.48 5.35
C SER A 269 12.07 21.26 5.09
N ASP A 270 10.81 21.48 4.70
CA ASP A 270 9.94 20.39 4.21
C ASP A 270 10.32 19.91 2.81
N VAL A 271 11.11 20.71 2.08
CA VAL A 271 11.58 20.39 0.73
C VAL A 271 13.02 19.90 0.81
N PRO A 272 13.29 18.65 0.41
CA PRO A 272 14.64 18.11 0.44
C PRO A 272 15.56 18.86 -0.54
N PRO A 273 16.85 19.07 -0.17
CA PRO A 273 17.85 19.69 -1.05
C PRO A 273 18.03 18.92 -2.35
N PRO A 274 18.45 19.59 -3.46
CA PRO A 274 18.61 18.96 -4.77
C PRO A 274 19.49 17.71 -4.76
N GLU A 275 20.61 17.73 -4.04
CA GLU A 275 21.53 16.60 -3.94
C GLU A 275 20.92 15.39 -3.23
N VAL A 276 20.02 15.61 -2.26
CA VAL A 276 19.27 14.53 -1.60
C VAL A 276 18.24 13.95 -2.57
N ARG A 277 17.51 14.81 -3.30
CA ARG A 277 16.53 14.37 -4.30
C ARG A 277 17.19 13.53 -5.40
N GLU A 278 18.29 13.98 -5.96
CA GLU A 278 19.05 13.25 -6.98
C GLU A 278 19.57 11.90 -6.48
N ARG A 279 20.01 11.84 -5.21
CA ARG A 279 20.45 10.58 -4.59
C ARG A 279 19.31 9.60 -4.46
N VAL A 280 18.19 10.01 -3.88
CA VAL A 280 17.02 9.16 -3.67
C VAL A 280 16.44 8.68 -5.02
N GLU A 281 16.37 9.57 -6.01
CA GLU A 281 15.92 9.21 -7.37
C GLU A 281 16.79 8.10 -7.96
N ARG A 282 18.11 8.29 -7.98
CA ARG A 282 19.04 7.37 -8.64
C ARG A 282 19.23 6.03 -7.92
N GLN A 283 19.12 6.00 -6.59
CA GLN A 283 19.47 4.83 -5.81
C GLN A 283 18.27 4.00 -5.37
N PHE A 284 17.08 4.60 -5.28
CA PHE A 284 15.93 3.96 -4.68
C PHE A 284 14.66 4.02 -5.52
N LEU A 285 14.33 5.17 -6.11
CA LEU A 285 13.11 5.26 -6.92
C LEU A 285 13.21 4.51 -8.25
N VAL A 286 14.44 4.33 -8.78
CA VAL A 286 14.69 3.57 -10.00
C VAL A 286 14.49 2.07 -9.79
N THR A 287 14.77 1.53 -8.60
CA THR A 287 14.68 0.08 -8.34
C THR A 287 13.29 -0.50 -8.61
N VAL A 288 12.23 0.27 -8.32
CA VAL A 288 10.85 -0.14 -8.63
C VAL A 288 10.63 -0.34 -10.14
N TRP A 289 11.25 0.49 -10.99
CA TRP A 289 11.15 0.35 -12.43
C TRP A 289 11.86 -0.89 -12.97
N GLU A 290 12.95 -1.28 -12.31
CA GLU A 290 13.69 -2.49 -12.64
C GLU A 290 12.81 -3.73 -12.38
N ASP A 291 12.17 -3.81 -11.21
CA ASP A 291 11.22 -4.87 -10.88
C ASP A 291 10.02 -4.89 -11.83
N LEU A 292 9.44 -3.73 -12.15
CA LEU A 292 8.32 -3.61 -13.08
C LEU A 292 8.66 -4.18 -14.46
N SER A 293 9.90 -4.03 -14.92
CA SER A 293 10.35 -4.60 -16.19
C SER A 293 10.22 -6.11 -16.22
N ILE A 294 10.39 -6.76 -15.08
CA ILE A 294 10.22 -8.21 -14.91
C ILE A 294 8.74 -8.57 -14.76
N TRP A 295 8.03 -7.95 -13.80
CA TRP A 295 6.63 -8.29 -13.48
C TRP A 295 5.67 -8.09 -14.66
N ARG A 296 5.89 -7.11 -15.52
CA ARG A 296 5.08 -6.87 -16.75
C ARG A 296 5.09 -8.05 -17.71
N HIS A 297 6.14 -8.87 -17.68
CA HIS A 297 6.36 -9.98 -18.59
C HIS A 297 6.38 -11.35 -17.88
N GLN A 298 6.24 -11.36 -16.55
CA GLN A 298 6.27 -12.58 -15.76
C GLN A 298 4.96 -13.37 -15.85
N LYS A 299 5.06 -14.69 -15.79
CA LYS A 299 3.94 -15.60 -15.57
C LYS A 299 4.01 -16.16 -14.16
N TYR A 300 2.87 -16.24 -13.49
CA TYR A 300 2.80 -16.91 -12.21
C TYR A 300 3.10 -18.41 -12.36
N VAL A 301 3.99 -18.92 -11.52
CA VAL A 301 4.33 -20.34 -11.43
C VAL A 301 3.83 -20.86 -10.08
N GLU A 302 2.83 -21.73 -10.12
CA GLU A 302 2.18 -22.25 -8.92
C GLU A 302 3.15 -23.07 -8.04
N ARG A 303 4.00 -23.86 -8.65
CA ARG A 303 5.03 -24.68 -7.98
C ARG A 303 6.40 -24.39 -8.56
N PRO A 304 7.02 -23.25 -8.17
CA PRO A 304 8.32 -22.89 -8.71
C PRO A 304 9.42 -23.82 -8.17
N PRO A 305 10.42 -24.15 -8.97
CA PRO A 305 11.64 -24.78 -8.50
C PRO A 305 12.48 -23.71 -7.77
N LEU A 306 12.39 -23.70 -6.45
CA LEU A 306 13.08 -22.71 -5.62
C LEU A 306 14.50 -23.10 -5.28
N SER A 307 15.39 -22.09 -5.15
CA SER A 307 16.70 -22.25 -4.55
C SER A 307 16.56 -22.76 -3.11
N PRO A 308 17.40 -23.69 -2.66
CA PRO A 308 17.37 -24.16 -1.26
C PRO A 308 17.50 -23.04 -0.22
N LYS A 309 18.15 -21.92 -0.56
CA LYS A 309 18.33 -20.76 0.32
C LYS A 309 17.00 -20.02 0.56
N ASP A 310 16.20 -19.86 -0.50
CA ASP A 310 14.99 -19.04 -0.47
C ASP A 310 13.70 -19.86 -0.30
N ALA A 311 13.79 -21.18 -0.45
CA ALA A 311 12.62 -22.06 -0.49
C ALA A 311 11.73 -21.97 0.76
N LYS A 312 12.31 -21.98 1.97
CA LYS A 312 11.54 -21.97 3.20
C LYS A 312 10.78 -20.65 3.41
N PRO A 313 11.44 -19.46 3.39
CA PRO A 313 10.73 -18.20 3.55
C PRO A 313 9.74 -17.96 2.44
N TYR A 314 10.04 -18.31 1.19
CA TYR A 314 9.14 -18.14 0.06
C TYR A 314 7.86 -18.98 0.20
N LEU A 315 7.98 -20.25 0.56
CA LEU A 315 6.81 -21.13 0.77
C LEU A 315 6.01 -20.71 2.02
N SER A 316 6.66 -20.22 3.08
CA SER A 316 5.99 -19.65 4.23
C SER A 316 5.12 -18.44 3.83
N LEU A 317 5.69 -17.52 3.06
CA LEU A 317 4.94 -16.35 2.59
C LEU A 317 3.73 -16.77 1.75
N ARG A 318 3.88 -17.69 0.82
CA ARG A 318 2.75 -18.19 0.01
C ARG A 318 1.66 -18.84 0.86
N LYS A 319 2.05 -19.63 1.87
CA LYS A 319 1.09 -20.23 2.81
C LYS A 319 0.39 -19.15 3.62
N TRP A 320 1.14 -18.20 4.18
CA TRP A 320 0.59 -17.08 4.93
C TRP A 320 -0.38 -16.24 4.09
N ALA A 321 -0.09 -16.02 2.81
CA ALA A 321 -0.92 -15.24 1.90
C ALA A 321 -2.32 -15.82 1.69
N THR A 322 -2.50 -17.14 1.84
CA THR A 322 -3.79 -17.82 1.60
C THR A 322 -4.92 -17.34 2.51
N GLN A 323 -4.61 -16.83 3.69
CA GLN A 323 -5.60 -16.34 4.66
C GLN A 323 -6.37 -15.08 4.19
N PHE A 324 -5.83 -14.33 3.22
CA PHE A 324 -6.42 -13.08 2.73
C PHE A 324 -7.39 -13.27 1.57
N TYR A 325 -7.57 -14.51 1.13
CA TYR A 325 -8.54 -14.87 0.10
C TYR A 325 -9.79 -15.47 0.75
N ASP A 326 -10.97 -14.94 0.42
CA ASP A 326 -12.23 -15.48 0.95
C ASP A 326 -12.55 -16.89 0.40
N VAL A 327 -11.97 -17.21 -0.76
CA VAL A 327 -12.00 -18.57 -1.31
C VAL A 327 -10.55 -19.03 -1.47
N PRO A 328 -10.12 -20.09 -0.76
CA PRO A 328 -8.77 -20.61 -0.92
C PRO A 328 -8.51 -20.98 -2.38
N PRO A 329 -7.26 -20.78 -2.88
CA PRO A 329 -6.89 -21.18 -4.24
C PRO A 329 -7.21 -22.65 -4.48
N VAL A 330 -7.73 -22.96 -5.66
CA VAL A 330 -7.99 -24.34 -6.06
C VAL A 330 -6.67 -25.12 -6.05
N GLY A 331 -6.52 -26.07 -5.15
CA GLY A 331 -5.33 -26.94 -5.07
C GLY A 331 -4.47 -26.77 -3.80
N THR A 332 -4.89 -25.97 -2.81
CA THR A 332 -4.21 -25.93 -1.51
C THR A 332 -4.57 -27.21 -0.73
N PRO A 333 -3.60 -28.07 -0.34
CA PRO A 333 -3.89 -29.20 0.56
C PRO A 333 -4.33 -28.66 1.93
N ALA A 334 -5.37 -29.27 2.51
CA ALA A 334 -5.82 -29.01 3.86
C ALA A 334 -4.77 -29.38 4.91
#